data_ccca25bdca3d88068ef23ba844091144
#
_entry.id   ccca25bdca3d88068ef23ba844091144
#
_cell.length_a   1.000
_cell.length_b   1.000
_cell.length_c   1.000
_cell.angle_alpha   90.00
_cell.angle_beta   90.00
_cell.angle_gamma   90.00
#
_symmetry.space_group_name_H-M   'P 1'
#
loop_
_entity.id
_entity.type
_entity.pdbx_description
1 polymer ?
#
loop_
_entity_poly.entity_id
_entity_poly.type
_entity_poly.pdbx_seq_one_letter_code
_entity_poly.pdbx_strand_id
1 'polypeptide(L)'
;MKTFPQAFLWGGATAANQVEGAYLEDGKGLTTSDVQPRGVFGDVVERVPGDSGIKDIAIDFYHRYPEDISLFAEMGWARIFPHGDEAQPNEAGLAFYDKLFDEMAKHNITPLVTLSHYEMPWALVKNYGGWGNRKVIGFFERYARTVFERYQAKVKLWLTFNEINMSLHAPMTGVGLPADSSKAEVYQAIHHQLVASALAAKACHDIVPEGKIGNMLLGGLMYPLSCKPDDIFETLQQNRSWQ
;
A
#
# COMPACT_ATOMS: atom_id res chain seq x y z
N MET A 1 32.10 13.38 16.22
CA MET A 1 31.21 12.89 15.13
C MET A 1 29.77 13.06 15.58
N LYS A 2 28.87 13.54 14.72
CA LYS A 2 27.43 13.51 15.06
C LYS A 2 26.95 12.07 14.88
N THR A 3 26.39 11.49 15.91
CA THR A 3 25.79 10.15 15.89
C THR A 3 24.27 10.27 15.75
N PHE A 4 23.61 9.25 15.21
CA PHE A 4 22.15 9.18 15.21
C PHE A 4 21.63 9.16 16.68
N PRO A 5 20.43 9.71 16.93
CA PRO A 5 19.80 9.59 18.25
C PRO A 5 19.69 8.13 18.69
N GLN A 6 19.78 7.87 20.00
CA GLN A 6 19.71 6.51 20.53
C GLN A 6 18.38 5.79 20.18
N ALA A 7 17.29 6.57 20.02
CA ALA A 7 15.98 6.06 19.64
C ALA A 7 15.76 6.02 18.11
N PHE A 8 16.81 6.21 17.29
CA PHE A 8 16.69 6.13 15.84
C PHE A 8 16.47 4.68 15.42
N LEU A 9 15.39 4.44 14.65
CA LEU A 9 15.08 3.12 14.11
C LEU A 9 15.78 2.94 12.76
N TRP A 10 16.58 1.89 12.66
CA TRP A 10 17.13 1.40 11.39
C TRP A 10 16.18 0.36 10.83
N GLY A 11 15.91 0.40 9.53
CA GLY A 11 14.98 -0.54 8.93
C GLY A 11 15.06 -0.54 7.41
N GLY A 12 14.27 -1.39 6.83
CA GLY A 12 14.03 -1.47 5.40
C GLY A 12 12.53 -1.63 5.15
N ALA A 13 12.10 -1.69 3.88
CA ALA A 13 10.72 -1.86 3.50
C ALA A 13 10.57 -2.85 2.35
N THR A 14 9.44 -3.57 2.34
CA THR A 14 8.98 -4.41 1.23
C THR A 14 7.54 -4.05 0.90
N ALA A 15 7.05 -4.48 -0.27
CA ALA A 15 5.66 -4.36 -0.65
C ALA A 15 5.04 -5.75 -0.81
N ALA A 16 3.87 -5.99 -0.23
CA ALA A 16 3.18 -7.28 -0.29
C ALA A 16 3.07 -7.78 -1.73
N ASN A 17 2.65 -6.91 -2.65
CA ASN A 17 2.52 -7.23 -4.08
C ASN A 17 3.86 -7.55 -4.80
N GLN A 18 5.00 -7.28 -4.17
CA GLN A 18 6.33 -7.52 -4.74
C GLN A 18 6.97 -8.79 -4.18
N VAL A 19 6.59 -9.22 -2.99
CA VAL A 19 7.29 -10.29 -2.27
C VAL A 19 6.40 -11.49 -1.90
N GLU A 20 5.12 -11.28 -1.54
CA GLU A 20 4.29 -12.34 -0.96
C GLU A 20 4.11 -13.54 -1.88
N GLY A 21 3.74 -13.33 -3.13
CA GLY A 21 3.24 -14.42 -3.97
C GLY A 21 1.89 -14.95 -3.48
N ALA A 22 1.64 -16.25 -3.64
CA ALA A 22 0.42 -16.93 -3.18
C ALA A 22 -0.87 -16.17 -3.55
N TYR A 23 -0.96 -15.71 -4.80
CA TYR A 23 -1.89 -14.65 -5.23
C TYR A 23 -3.39 -15.04 -5.15
N LEU A 24 -3.70 -16.33 -5.07
CA LEU A 24 -5.06 -16.85 -4.88
C LEU A 24 -5.20 -17.75 -3.64
N GLU A 25 -4.12 -17.93 -2.88
CA GLU A 25 -4.16 -18.82 -1.73
C GLU A 25 -4.88 -18.19 -0.54
N ASP A 26 -5.47 -19.03 0.28
CA ASP A 26 -6.23 -18.66 1.48
C ASP A 26 -7.30 -17.57 1.22
N GLY A 27 -7.89 -17.58 0.01
CA GLY A 27 -8.96 -16.67 -0.36
C GLY A 27 -8.52 -15.23 -0.64
N LYS A 28 -7.22 -14.97 -0.90
CA LYS A 28 -6.77 -13.66 -1.35
C LYS A 28 -7.48 -13.27 -2.65
N GLY A 29 -8.00 -12.05 -2.75
CA GLY A 29 -8.54 -11.48 -3.97
C GLY A 29 -7.47 -10.87 -4.89
N LEU A 30 -7.83 -10.67 -6.16
CA LEU A 30 -6.97 -9.94 -7.10
C LEU A 30 -6.90 -8.45 -6.72
N THR A 31 -5.74 -7.86 -6.98
CA THR A 31 -5.46 -6.43 -6.80
C THR A 31 -5.24 -5.72 -8.13
N THR A 32 -5.18 -4.39 -8.10
CA THR A 32 -4.75 -3.59 -9.27
C THR A 32 -3.36 -3.98 -9.74
N SER A 33 -2.49 -4.41 -8.82
CA SER A 33 -1.13 -4.87 -9.15
C SER A 33 -1.12 -6.19 -9.92
N ASP A 34 -2.04 -7.11 -9.64
CA ASP A 34 -2.12 -8.41 -10.31
C ASP A 34 -2.59 -8.29 -11.77
N VAL A 35 -3.38 -7.26 -12.07
CA VAL A 35 -3.89 -7.01 -13.43
C VAL A 35 -3.01 -6.07 -14.26
N GLN A 36 -1.88 -5.62 -13.72
CA GLN A 36 -0.86 -4.83 -14.42
C GLN A 36 0.49 -5.59 -14.47
N PRO A 37 0.61 -6.68 -15.25
CA PRO A 37 1.80 -7.54 -15.23
C PRO A 37 3.06 -6.85 -15.76
N ARG A 38 2.90 -5.76 -16.53
CA ARG A 38 4.01 -4.95 -17.06
C ARG A 38 4.38 -3.76 -16.19
N GLY A 39 3.88 -3.70 -14.94
CA GLY A 39 4.16 -2.65 -13.98
C GLY A 39 3.16 -1.50 -14.01
N VAL A 40 3.39 -0.50 -13.18
CA VAL A 40 2.45 0.59 -12.86
C VAL A 40 2.00 1.46 -14.04
N PHE A 41 2.77 1.47 -15.12
CA PHE A 41 2.44 2.17 -16.37
C PHE A 41 2.02 1.19 -17.49
N GLY A 42 1.89 -0.11 -17.19
CA GLY A 42 1.46 -1.12 -18.14
C GLY A 42 -0.07 -1.16 -18.29
N ASP A 43 -0.50 -1.75 -19.41
CA ASP A 43 -1.92 -1.96 -19.68
C ASP A 43 -2.55 -2.88 -18.62
N VAL A 44 -3.80 -2.63 -18.30
CA VAL A 44 -4.62 -3.54 -17.52
C VAL A 44 -5.02 -4.73 -18.40
N VAL A 45 -4.80 -5.93 -17.89
CA VAL A 45 -5.18 -7.16 -18.56
C VAL A 45 -6.16 -7.96 -17.71
N GLU A 46 -7.10 -8.66 -18.35
CA GLU A 46 -7.94 -9.61 -17.65
C GLU A 46 -7.10 -10.84 -17.28
N ARG A 47 -7.17 -11.22 -15.98
CA ARG A 47 -6.50 -12.43 -15.51
C ARG A 47 -7.40 -13.63 -15.72
N VAL A 48 -6.89 -14.61 -16.46
CA VAL A 48 -7.56 -15.88 -16.72
C VAL A 48 -6.95 -16.95 -15.82
N PRO A 49 -7.74 -17.87 -15.22
CA PRO A 49 -7.20 -18.98 -14.44
C PRO A 49 -6.16 -19.78 -15.25
N GLY A 50 -4.96 -19.92 -14.69
CA GLY A 50 -3.83 -20.60 -15.35
C GLY A 50 -2.82 -19.65 -15.99
N ASP A 51 -3.12 -18.34 -16.15
CA ASP A 51 -2.11 -17.36 -16.51
C ASP A 51 -1.12 -17.19 -15.35
N SER A 52 0.17 -17.20 -15.65
CA SER A 52 1.23 -16.96 -14.68
C SER A 52 1.82 -15.57 -14.83
N GLY A 53 1.89 -14.83 -13.72
CA GLY A 53 2.59 -13.56 -13.63
C GLY A 53 3.81 -13.66 -12.70
N ILE A 54 4.78 -12.77 -12.88
CA ILE A 54 5.97 -12.73 -12.00
C ILE A 54 5.56 -12.58 -10.52
N LYS A 55 4.50 -11.83 -10.25
CA LYS A 55 4.00 -11.55 -8.89
C LYS A 55 3.20 -12.70 -8.27
N ASP A 56 2.80 -13.71 -9.05
CA ASP A 56 2.01 -14.83 -8.54
C ASP A 56 2.80 -15.68 -7.54
N ILE A 57 4.11 -15.76 -7.78
CA ILE A 57 5.07 -16.44 -6.90
C ILE A 57 5.95 -15.42 -6.21
N ALA A 58 6.37 -14.35 -6.90
CA ALA A 58 7.32 -13.35 -6.44
C ALA A 58 8.58 -14.01 -5.86
N ILE A 59 8.92 -13.75 -4.59
CA ILE A 59 9.97 -14.48 -3.86
C ILE A 59 9.37 -15.54 -2.93
N ASP A 60 8.08 -15.81 -3.07
CA ASP A 60 7.34 -16.80 -2.26
C ASP A 60 7.39 -16.51 -0.74
N PHE A 61 7.39 -15.23 -0.38
CA PHE A 61 7.47 -14.80 1.01
C PHE A 61 6.30 -15.35 1.85
N TYR A 62 5.13 -15.55 1.24
CA TYR A 62 3.97 -16.13 1.93
C TYR A 62 4.29 -17.48 2.60
N HIS A 63 5.08 -18.34 1.96
CA HIS A 63 5.50 -19.64 2.50
C HIS A 63 6.86 -19.57 3.22
N ARG A 64 7.74 -18.66 2.79
CA ARG A 64 9.13 -18.57 3.24
C ARG A 64 9.39 -17.51 4.30
N TYR A 65 8.38 -16.76 4.72
CA TYR A 65 8.55 -15.70 5.71
C TYR A 65 9.33 -16.11 6.98
N PRO A 66 9.27 -17.35 7.52
CA PRO A 66 10.07 -17.69 8.70
C PRO A 66 11.58 -17.64 8.43
N GLU A 67 12.00 -17.89 7.18
CA GLU A 67 13.40 -17.79 6.74
C GLU A 67 13.78 -16.34 6.38
N ASP A 68 12.83 -15.59 5.79
CA ASP A 68 13.07 -14.27 5.19
C ASP A 68 12.78 -13.10 6.15
N ILE A 69 12.18 -13.35 7.31
CA ILE A 69 11.71 -12.32 8.28
C ILE A 69 12.82 -11.48 8.91
N SER A 70 14.07 -11.79 8.70
CA SER A 70 15.07 -10.80 9.08
C SER A 70 14.85 -9.45 8.38
N LEU A 71 13.79 -9.29 7.55
CA LEU A 71 13.71 -8.18 6.64
C LEU A 71 12.43 -7.30 6.65
N PHE A 72 11.10 -7.68 6.92
CA PHE A 72 10.06 -6.63 6.67
C PHE A 72 8.58 -7.04 6.85
N ALA A 73 7.65 -6.04 7.05
CA ALA A 73 6.21 -6.25 7.05
C ALA A 73 5.43 -5.14 6.33
N GLU A 74 4.69 -5.52 5.31
CA GLU A 74 3.55 -4.80 4.74
C GLU A 74 2.31 -5.68 4.71
N MET A 75 1.10 -5.07 4.62
CA MET A 75 -0.17 -5.81 4.63
C MET A 75 -0.92 -5.61 3.32
N GLY A 76 -1.37 -6.71 2.70
CA GLY A 76 -2.23 -6.70 1.52
C GLY A 76 -3.71 -6.57 1.88
N TRP A 77 -4.37 -5.48 1.46
CA TRP A 77 -5.80 -5.28 1.68
C TRP A 77 -6.64 -6.45 1.12
N ALA A 78 -6.39 -6.90 -0.10
CA ALA A 78 -7.11 -7.99 -0.75
C ALA A 78 -6.87 -9.39 -0.13
N ARG A 79 -5.91 -9.54 0.77
CA ARG A 79 -5.75 -10.78 1.55
C ARG A 79 -6.73 -10.84 2.70
N ILE A 80 -7.09 -9.68 3.26
CA ILE A 80 -8.01 -9.56 4.41
C ILE A 80 -9.45 -9.34 3.95
N PHE A 81 -9.67 -8.54 2.91
CA PHE A 81 -10.95 -8.33 2.25
C PHE A 81 -10.80 -8.58 0.75
N PRO A 82 -11.00 -9.82 0.26
CA PRO A 82 -10.69 -10.22 -1.12
C PRO A 82 -11.37 -9.38 -2.20
N HIS A 83 -12.61 -8.95 -1.97
CA HIS A 83 -13.33 -8.04 -2.88
C HIS A 83 -13.31 -6.59 -2.39
N GLY A 84 -12.97 -6.35 -1.12
CA GLY A 84 -12.86 -5.04 -0.48
C GLY A 84 -14.16 -4.53 0.15
N ASP A 85 -15.31 -5.05 -0.22
CA ASP A 85 -16.64 -4.60 0.24
C ASP A 85 -17.34 -5.57 1.19
N GLU A 86 -16.72 -6.70 1.52
CA GLU A 86 -17.28 -7.71 2.43
C GLU A 86 -17.61 -7.13 3.81
N ALA A 87 -18.65 -7.68 4.43
CA ALA A 87 -19.01 -7.33 5.80
C ALA A 87 -18.08 -7.96 6.84
N GLN A 88 -17.46 -9.10 6.52
CA GLN A 88 -16.57 -9.85 7.40
C GLN A 88 -15.22 -10.08 6.72
N PRO A 89 -14.11 -10.01 7.48
CA PRO A 89 -12.79 -10.27 6.95
C PRO A 89 -12.54 -11.74 6.65
N ASN A 90 -11.58 -12.02 5.80
CA ASN A 90 -11.02 -13.35 5.58
C ASN A 90 -10.11 -13.72 6.76
N GLU A 91 -10.55 -14.64 7.60
CA GLU A 91 -9.81 -15.07 8.80
C GLU A 91 -8.45 -15.73 8.44
N ALA A 92 -8.35 -16.44 7.32
CA ALA A 92 -7.08 -17.03 6.88
C ALA A 92 -6.05 -15.94 6.57
N GLY A 93 -6.48 -14.85 5.94
CA GLY A 93 -5.63 -13.68 5.70
C GLY A 93 -5.19 -12.98 6.98
N LEU A 94 -6.08 -12.83 7.95
CA LEU A 94 -5.72 -12.29 9.27
C LEU A 94 -4.73 -13.20 10.00
N ALA A 95 -4.97 -14.52 10.00
CA ALA A 95 -4.11 -15.49 10.67
C ALA A 95 -2.69 -15.56 10.07
N PHE A 96 -2.54 -15.28 8.77
CA PHE A 96 -1.22 -15.15 8.14
C PHE A 96 -0.41 -14.01 8.78
N TYR A 97 -0.99 -12.81 8.90
CA TYR A 97 -0.30 -11.68 9.50
C TYR A 97 -0.09 -11.82 11.00
N ASP A 98 -0.96 -12.56 11.74
CA ASP A 98 -0.67 -12.94 13.12
C ASP A 98 0.64 -13.70 13.24
N LYS A 99 0.84 -14.73 12.40
CA LYS A 99 2.06 -15.53 12.39
C LYS A 99 3.28 -14.69 11.98
N LEU A 100 3.11 -13.81 10.99
CA LEU A 100 4.16 -12.91 10.52
C LEU A 100 4.66 -12.00 11.66
N PHE A 101 3.75 -11.31 12.37
CA PHE A 101 4.12 -10.43 13.47
C PHE A 101 4.69 -11.20 14.66
N ASP A 102 4.21 -12.41 14.94
CA ASP A 102 4.78 -13.26 15.98
C ASP A 102 6.21 -13.69 15.64
N GLU A 103 6.51 -13.95 14.37
CA GLU A 103 7.86 -14.25 13.93
C GLU A 103 8.77 -13.03 14.06
N MET A 104 8.33 -11.84 13.61
CA MET A 104 9.08 -10.59 13.77
C MET A 104 9.44 -10.32 15.23
N ALA A 105 8.53 -10.59 16.16
CA ALA A 105 8.76 -10.40 17.59
C ALA A 105 9.89 -11.28 18.14
N LYS A 106 10.04 -12.52 17.62
CA LYS A 106 11.16 -13.42 18.01
C LYS A 106 12.53 -12.85 17.63
N HIS A 107 12.58 -12.04 16.57
CA HIS A 107 13.80 -11.40 16.08
C HIS A 107 13.97 -9.96 16.58
N ASN A 108 13.12 -9.49 17.52
CA ASN A 108 13.12 -8.12 18.03
C ASN A 108 12.92 -7.06 16.94
N ILE A 109 12.17 -7.37 15.90
CA ILE A 109 11.82 -6.47 14.81
C ILE A 109 10.52 -5.74 15.15
N THR A 110 10.57 -4.41 15.13
CA THR A 110 9.38 -3.57 15.33
C THR A 110 8.68 -3.33 14.00
N PRO A 111 7.43 -3.81 13.81
CA PRO A 111 6.72 -3.59 12.57
C PRO A 111 6.30 -2.12 12.41
N LEU A 112 6.55 -1.55 11.23
CA LEU A 112 5.91 -0.35 10.70
C LEU A 112 5.05 -0.77 9.51
N VAL A 113 3.74 -0.78 9.69
CA VAL A 113 2.81 -1.39 8.73
C VAL A 113 2.13 -0.35 7.87
N THR A 114 2.22 -0.51 6.54
CA THR A 114 1.46 0.27 5.56
C THR A 114 0.17 -0.45 5.21
N LEU A 115 -0.98 0.23 5.36
CA LEU A 115 -2.30 -0.34 5.09
C LEU A 115 -2.57 -0.57 3.60
N SER A 116 -2.03 0.28 2.74
CA SER A 116 -2.20 0.17 1.28
C SER A 116 -0.97 0.64 0.53
N HIS A 117 -0.38 -0.26 -0.26
CA HIS A 117 0.77 0.00 -1.11
C HIS A 117 0.45 -0.29 -2.58
N TYR A 118 -0.28 0.61 -3.25
CA TYR A 118 -0.68 0.51 -4.66
C TYR A 118 -1.53 -0.72 -5.01
N GLU A 119 -2.08 -1.38 -4.03
CA GLU A 119 -2.88 -2.58 -4.24
C GLU A 119 -4.25 -2.44 -3.57
N MET A 120 -5.23 -1.99 -4.33
CA MET A 120 -6.61 -2.11 -3.90
C MET A 120 -7.25 -3.37 -4.48
N PRO A 121 -8.24 -3.98 -3.79
CA PRO A 121 -8.98 -5.11 -4.33
C PRO A 121 -9.54 -4.79 -5.72
N TRP A 122 -9.23 -5.62 -6.71
CA TRP A 122 -9.66 -5.41 -8.09
C TRP A 122 -11.17 -5.35 -8.26
N ALA A 123 -11.91 -6.06 -7.40
CA ALA A 123 -13.36 -5.99 -7.38
C ALA A 123 -13.89 -4.58 -7.09
N LEU A 124 -13.19 -3.78 -6.27
CA LEU A 124 -13.58 -2.38 -6.03
C LEU A 124 -13.43 -1.51 -7.28
N VAL A 125 -12.42 -1.79 -8.12
CA VAL A 125 -12.30 -1.10 -9.41
C VAL A 125 -13.45 -1.49 -10.34
N LYS A 126 -13.71 -2.79 -10.49
CA LYS A 126 -14.75 -3.30 -11.39
C LYS A 126 -16.17 -2.88 -10.98
N ASN A 127 -16.47 -2.95 -9.68
CA ASN A 127 -17.83 -2.76 -9.20
C ASN A 127 -18.15 -1.31 -8.79
N TYR A 128 -17.12 -0.53 -8.46
CA TYR A 128 -17.30 0.82 -7.92
C TYR A 128 -16.51 1.90 -8.68
N GLY A 129 -15.63 1.55 -9.61
CA GLY A 129 -14.74 2.52 -10.27
C GLY A 129 -13.64 3.04 -9.34
N GLY A 130 -13.10 2.17 -8.48
CA GLY A 130 -12.00 2.48 -7.59
C GLY A 130 -12.32 3.64 -6.62
N TRP A 131 -11.31 4.43 -6.30
CA TRP A 131 -11.45 5.60 -5.42
C TRP A 131 -12.29 6.74 -6.00
N GLY A 132 -12.70 6.67 -7.28
CA GLY A 132 -13.70 7.58 -7.84
C GLY A 132 -15.03 7.52 -7.09
N ASN A 133 -15.35 6.41 -6.47
CA ASN A 133 -16.59 6.21 -5.71
C ASN A 133 -16.39 6.45 -4.21
N ARG A 134 -17.17 7.38 -3.66
CA ARG A 134 -17.10 7.74 -2.25
C ARG A 134 -17.35 6.57 -1.28
N LYS A 135 -18.06 5.51 -1.69
CA LYS A 135 -18.31 4.32 -0.85
C LYS A 135 -17.02 3.60 -0.43
N VAL A 136 -15.97 3.70 -1.26
CA VAL A 136 -14.66 3.06 -1.00
C VAL A 136 -14.01 3.60 0.28
N ILE A 137 -14.33 4.84 0.67
CA ILE A 137 -13.91 5.41 1.97
C ILE A 137 -14.33 4.51 3.12
N GLY A 138 -15.61 4.10 3.16
CA GLY A 138 -16.14 3.26 4.24
C GLY A 138 -15.59 1.83 4.21
N PHE A 139 -15.28 1.30 3.02
CA PHE A 139 -14.66 -0.02 2.89
C PHE A 139 -13.22 0.00 3.44
N PHE A 140 -12.45 1.03 3.12
CA PHE A 140 -11.11 1.20 3.67
C PHE A 140 -11.11 1.46 5.18
N GLU A 141 -12.05 2.25 5.70
CA GLU A 141 -12.19 2.47 7.14
C GLU A 141 -12.48 1.14 7.85
N ARG A 142 -13.38 0.30 7.31
CA ARG A 142 -13.65 -1.04 7.86
C ARG A 142 -12.40 -1.90 7.89
N TYR A 143 -11.67 -1.97 6.80
CA TYR A 143 -10.40 -2.68 6.74
C TYR A 143 -9.41 -2.16 7.80
N ALA A 144 -9.21 -0.86 7.87
CA ALA A 144 -8.30 -0.24 8.84
C ALA A 144 -8.71 -0.58 10.28
N ARG A 145 -10.00 -0.47 10.64
CA ARG A 145 -10.49 -0.84 11.97
C ARG A 145 -10.25 -2.31 12.28
N THR A 146 -10.56 -3.19 11.34
CA THR A 146 -10.36 -4.64 11.52
C THR A 146 -8.90 -4.97 11.86
N VAL A 147 -7.93 -4.40 11.14
CA VAL A 147 -6.52 -4.69 11.38
C VAL A 147 -6.00 -4.02 12.64
N PHE A 148 -6.50 -2.83 12.99
CA PHE A 148 -6.15 -2.17 14.24
C PHE A 148 -6.65 -2.97 15.45
N GLU A 149 -7.92 -3.42 15.43
CA GLU A 149 -8.51 -4.24 16.50
C GLU A 149 -7.76 -5.57 16.66
N ARG A 150 -7.41 -6.21 15.54
CA ARG A 150 -6.70 -7.50 15.56
C ARG A 150 -5.27 -7.38 16.07
N TYR A 151 -4.53 -6.34 15.62
CA TYR A 151 -3.08 -6.28 15.82
C TYR A 151 -2.63 -5.21 16.82
N GLN A 152 -3.53 -4.52 17.53
CA GLN A 152 -3.19 -3.45 18.48
C GLN A 152 -2.13 -3.81 19.52
N ALA A 153 -2.03 -5.09 19.90
CA ALA A 153 -1.03 -5.58 20.84
C ALA A 153 0.36 -5.75 20.20
N LYS A 154 0.41 -6.00 18.87
CA LYS A 154 1.63 -6.38 18.13
C LYS A 154 2.22 -5.20 17.34
N VAL A 155 1.38 -4.30 16.81
CA VAL A 155 1.77 -3.22 15.92
C VAL A 155 1.38 -1.87 16.51
N LYS A 156 2.35 -0.96 16.61
CA LYS A 156 2.17 0.40 17.14
C LYS A 156 2.47 1.50 16.11
N LEU A 157 3.16 1.15 15.01
CA LEU A 157 3.55 2.09 13.97
C LEU A 157 2.83 1.74 12.68
N TRP A 158 2.12 2.75 12.12
CA TRP A 158 1.26 2.56 10.95
C TRP A 158 1.46 3.66 9.91
N LEU A 159 1.27 3.29 8.65
CA LEU A 159 1.10 4.23 7.54
C LEU A 159 -0.21 3.91 6.82
N THR A 160 -0.95 4.92 6.39
CA THR A 160 -2.22 4.72 5.69
C THR A 160 -2.00 4.30 4.24
N PHE A 161 -1.24 5.10 3.50
CA PHE A 161 -0.94 4.85 2.09
C PHE A 161 0.55 5.05 1.83
N ASN A 162 1.08 4.26 0.91
CA ASN A 162 2.38 4.51 0.31
C ASN A 162 2.25 5.53 -0.82
N GLU A 163 3.09 6.55 -0.81
CA GLU A 163 3.24 7.55 -1.87
C GLU A 163 1.91 8.05 -2.46
N ILE A 164 0.99 8.48 -1.61
CA ILE A 164 -0.37 8.89 -2.00
C ILE A 164 -0.38 9.92 -3.14
N ASN A 165 0.66 10.75 -3.25
CA ASN A 165 0.83 11.75 -4.30
C ASN A 165 1.20 11.14 -5.68
N MET A 166 1.68 9.90 -5.74
CA MET A 166 1.91 9.19 -7.01
C MET A 166 0.63 8.90 -7.80
N SER A 167 -0.52 8.91 -7.14
CA SER A 167 -1.83 8.71 -7.79
C SER A 167 -2.10 9.70 -8.94
N LEU A 168 -1.49 10.87 -8.92
CA LEU A 168 -1.56 11.85 -10.02
C LEU A 168 -0.85 11.38 -11.29
N HIS A 169 0.19 10.57 -11.14
CA HIS A 169 1.04 10.12 -12.24
C HIS A 169 0.70 8.71 -12.73
N ALA A 170 0.11 7.90 -11.88
CA ALA A 170 -0.29 6.52 -12.16
C ALA A 170 -1.71 6.25 -11.65
N PRO A 171 -2.77 6.81 -12.30
CA PRO A 171 -4.14 6.75 -11.78
C PRO A 171 -4.66 5.34 -11.56
N MET A 172 -4.37 4.38 -12.46
CA MET A 172 -4.83 3.00 -12.30
C MET A 172 -4.23 2.36 -11.05
N THR A 173 -2.92 2.47 -10.87
CA THR A 173 -2.20 1.90 -9.73
C THR A 173 -2.59 2.60 -8.43
N GLY A 174 -2.65 3.93 -8.43
CA GLY A 174 -2.87 4.72 -7.22
C GLY A 174 -4.33 4.80 -6.78
N VAL A 175 -5.27 4.97 -7.72
CA VAL A 175 -6.69 5.23 -7.40
C VAL A 175 -7.68 4.32 -8.13
N GLY A 176 -7.20 3.36 -8.93
CA GLY A 176 -8.08 2.43 -9.66
C GLY A 176 -8.89 3.11 -10.79
N LEU A 177 -8.38 4.20 -11.36
CA LEU A 177 -8.99 4.90 -12.49
C LEU A 177 -8.23 4.64 -13.79
N PRO A 178 -8.92 4.60 -14.95
CA PRO A 178 -8.27 4.52 -16.25
C PRO A 178 -7.23 5.63 -16.45
N ALA A 179 -6.19 5.33 -17.26
CA ALA A 179 -5.11 6.28 -17.52
C ALA A 179 -5.55 7.56 -18.26
N ASP A 180 -6.65 7.48 -18.99
CA ASP A 180 -7.27 8.59 -19.75
C ASP A 180 -8.31 9.37 -18.94
N SER A 181 -8.47 9.08 -17.64
CA SER A 181 -9.34 9.82 -16.74
C SER A 181 -8.94 11.29 -16.68
N SER A 182 -9.93 12.17 -16.60
CA SER A 182 -9.68 13.60 -16.46
C SER A 182 -8.96 13.92 -15.16
N LYS A 183 -8.19 15.01 -15.14
CA LYS A 183 -7.54 15.48 -13.91
C LYS A 183 -8.54 15.70 -12.77
N ALA A 184 -9.74 16.19 -13.07
CA ALA A 184 -10.77 16.42 -12.07
C ALA A 184 -11.22 15.12 -11.40
N GLU A 185 -11.40 14.03 -12.15
CA GLU A 185 -11.74 12.72 -11.62
C GLU A 185 -10.60 12.16 -10.74
N VAL A 186 -9.36 12.29 -11.19
CA VAL A 186 -8.18 11.84 -10.43
C VAL A 186 -8.05 12.63 -9.11
N TYR A 187 -8.21 13.96 -9.14
CA TYR A 187 -8.19 14.76 -7.92
C TYR A 187 -9.34 14.43 -6.97
N GLN A 188 -10.54 14.14 -7.50
CA GLN A 188 -11.66 13.70 -6.69
C GLN A 188 -11.38 12.35 -6.01
N ALA A 189 -10.78 11.41 -6.74
CA ALA A 189 -10.39 10.10 -6.20
C ALA A 189 -9.31 10.23 -5.10
N ILE A 190 -8.30 11.07 -5.31
CA ILE A 190 -7.28 11.39 -4.30
C ILE A 190 -7.92 12.06 -3.07
N HIS A 191 -8.88 12.96 -3.25
CA HIS A 191 -9.63 13.54 -2.13
C HIS A 191 -10.31 12.43 -1.31
N HIS A 192 -10.91 11.42 -1.93
CA HIS A 192 -11.51 10.30 -1.22
C HIS A 192 -10.46 9.48 -0.45
N GLN A 193 -9.27 9.25 -1.03
CA GLN A 193 -8.15 8.60 -0.31
C GLN A 193 -7.71 9.42 0.92
N LEU A 194 -7.59 10.74 0.78
CA LEU A 194 -7.21 11.61 1.90
C LEU A 194 -8.26 11.58 3.03
N VAL A 195 -9.55 11.55 2.68
CA VAL A 195 -10.64 11.39 3.67
C VAL A 195 -10.53 10.02 4.35
N ALA A 196 -10.30 8.94 3.59
CA ALA A 196 -10.11 7.60 4.13
C ALA A 196 -8.88 7.51 5.04
N SER A 197 -7.78 8.15 4.65
CA SER A 197 -6.57 8.27 5.48
C SER A 197 -6.86 8.96 6.81
N ALA A 198 -7.62 10.06 6.80
CA ALA A 198 -8.00 10.78 8.02
C ALA A 198 -8.90 9.94 8.94
N LEU A 199 -9.85 9.19 8.38
CA LEU A 199 -10.71 8.27 9.15
C LEU A 199 -9.90 7.11 9.74
N ALA A 200 -8.96 6.54 8.98
CA ALA A 200 -8.06 5.51 9.47
C ALA A 200 -7.15 6.05 10.59
N ALA A 201 -6.63 7.28 10.45
CA ALA A 201 -5.84 7.90 11.51
C ALA A 201 -6.65 8.08 12.79
N LYS A 202 -7.89 8.56 12.68
CA LYS A 202 -8.79 8.66 13.82
C LYS A 202 -9.05 7.28 14.45
N ALA A 203 -9.36 6.27 13.64
CA ALA A 203 -9.59 4.92 14.12
C ALA A 203 -8.36 4.32 14.83
N CYS A 204 -7.14 4.57 14.31
CA CYS A 204 -5.91 4.15 14.98
C CYS A 204 -5.78 4.74 16.38
N HIS A 205 -6.01 6.05 16.52
CA HIS A 205 -5.93 6.72 17.84
C HIS A 205 -7.04 6.24 18.81
N ASP A 206 -8.21 5.88 18.28
CA ASP A 206 -9.32 5.36 19.10
C ASP A 206 -9.07 3.91 19.59
N ILE A 207 -8.37 3.08 18.77
CA ILE A 207 -8.27 1.62 18.97
C ILE A 207 -6.90 1.20 19.49
N VAL A 208 -5.81 1.81 19.00
CA VAL A 208 -4.43 1.35 19.30
C VAL A 208 -3.83 2.24 20.38
N PRO A 209 -3.69 1.78 21.63
CA PRO A 209 -3.03 2.56 22.67
C PRO A 209 -1.58 2.92 22.28
N GLU A 210 -1.25 4.20 22.35
CA GLU A 210 0.06 4.75 21.96
C GLU A 210 0.41 4.55 20.47
N GLY A 211 -0.57 4.18 19.64
CA GLY A 211 -0.41 4.01 18.21
C GLY A 211 0.01 5.32 17.53
N LYS A 212 0.97 5.22 16.62
CA LYS A 212 1.38 6.32 15.75
C LYS A 212 1.04 5.95 14.32
N ILE A 213 0.40 6.88 13.62
CA ILE A 213 0.01 6.69 12.24
C ILE A 213 0.34 7.91 11.41
N GLY A 214 0.82 7.67 10.20
CA GLY A 214 1.19 8.71 9.24
C GLY A 214 0.79 8.34 7.82
N ASN A 215 1.41 9.02 6.88
CA ASN A 215 1.27 8.77 5.46
C ASN A 215 2.66 8.88 4.82
N MET A 216 2.93 8.10 3.78
CA MET A 216 4.15 8.21 3.01
C MET A 216 3.93 9.08 1.78
N LEU A 217 4.83 10.02 1.54
CA LEU A 217 4.87 10.86 0.36
C LEU A 217 6.13 10.56 -0.45
N LEU A 218 5.99 10.46 -1.75
CA LEU A 218 7.13 10.45 -2.66
C LEU A 218 7.72 11.86 -2.71
N GLY A 219 9.00 11.99 -2.39
CA GLY A 219 9.79 13.20 -2.59
C GLY A 219 10.85 12.96 -3.67
N GLY A 220 10.63 13.48 -4.86
CA GLY A 220 11.63 13.51 -5.92
C GLY A 220 12.39 14.83 -5.90
N LEU A 221 13.71 14.78 -5.77
CA LEU A 221 14.55 15.96 -5.93
C LEU A 221 15.45 15.77 -7.15
N MET A 222 15.26 16.64 -8.15
CA MET A 222 16.08 16.65 -9.35
C MET A 222 17.19 17.69 -9.23
N TYR A 223 18.36 17.34 -9.71
CA TYR A 223 19.52 18.22 -9.78
C TYR A 223 19.83 18.56 -11.23
N PRO A 224 20.29 19.78 -11.54
CA PRO A 224 20.65 20.14 -12.90
C PRO A 224 21.87 19.32 -13.36
N LEU A 225 21.84 18.88 -14.62
CA LEU A 225 22.95 18.13 -15.24
C LEU A 225 24.24 18.96 -15.29
N SER A 226 24.10 20.26 -15.48
CA SER A 226 25.23 21.20 -15.52
C SER A 226 24.84 22.56 -14.93
N CYS A 227 25.83 23.47 -14.80
CA CYS A 227 25.59 24.85 -14.36
C CYS A 227 25.02 25.77 -15.46
N LYS A 228 24.61 25.24 -16.61
CA LYS A 228 23.98 26.03 -17.67
C LYS A 228 22.62 26.55 -17.20
N PRO A 229 22.27 27.82 -17.56
CA PRO A 229 20.95 28.37 -17.17
C PRO A 229 19.75 27.52 -17.59
N ASP A 230 19.80 26.88 -18.76
CA ASP A 230 18.73 26.03 -19.29
C ASP A 230 18.55 24.79 -18.44
N ASP A 231 19.62 24.09 -18.04
CA ASP A 231 19.57 22.91 -17.17
C ASP A 231 19.03 23.27 -15.78
N ILE A 232 19.45 24.43 -15.25
CA ILE A 232 18.96 24.93 -13.96
C ILE A 232 17.48 25.25 -14.04
N PHE A 233 17.05 25.95 -15.10
CA PHE A 233 15.66 26.37 -15.27
C PHE A 233 14.72 25.16 -15.45
N GLU A 234 15.10 24.21 -16.30
CA GLU A 234 14.37 22.95 -16.50
C GLU A 234 14.22 22.19 -15.17
N THR A 235 15.30 22.04 -14.42
CA THR A 235 15.27 21.37 -13.11
C THR A 235 14.33 22.06 -12.13
N LEU A 236 14.32 23.40 -12.09
CA LEU A 236 13.40 24.16 -11.25
C LEU A 236 11.95 23.94 -11.64
N GLN A 237 11.65 23.87 -12.95
CA GLN A 237 10.29 23.59 -13.42
C GLN A 237 9.85 22.17 -13.07
N GLN A 238 10.71 21.18 -13.30
CA GLN A 238 10.44 19.77 -12.95
C GLN A 238 10.21 19.62 -11.43
N ASN A 239 11.07 20.17 -10.58
CA ASN A 239 10.88 20.10 -9.13
C ASN A 239 9.55 20.74 -8.67
N ARG A 240 9.10 21.82 -9.31
CA ARG A 240 7.81 22.45 -9.01
C ARG A 240 6.61 21.63 -9.46
N SER A 241 6.76 20.84 -10.53
CA SER A 241 5.67 19.98 -11.03
C SER A 241 5.43 18.75 -10.15
N TRP A 242 6.42 18.37 -9.33
CA TRP A 242 6.34 17.22 -8.41
C TRP A 242 5.90 17.62 -6.98
N GLN A 243 5.87 18.90 -6.67
CA GLN A 243 5.39 19.45 -5.38
C GLN A 243 3.91 19.82 -5.43
#